data_68bede9301160ded55f3cbb8976d2a7a
#
_entry.id   68bede9301160ded55f3cbb8976d2a7a
#
_cell.length_a   1.000
_cell.length_b   1.000
_cell.length_c   1.000
_cell.angle_alpha   90.00
_cell.angle_beta   90.00
_cell.angle_gamma   90.00
#
_symmetry.space_group_name_H-M   'P 1'
#
loop_
_entity.id
_entity.type
_entity.pdbx_description
1 polymer ?
#
loop_
_entity_poly.entity_id
_entity_poly.type
_entity_poly.pdbx_seq_one_letter_code
_entity_poly.pdbx_strand_id
1 'polypeptide(L)' 'MILESSKIIRKLAGPIPVIFNDRLVDGTRSYKVWGWDLPDYNNALQALKSAGFSAKLVLFEGYSQRGRRQYLQPRIHVA' A
#
# COMPACT_ATOMS: atom_id res chain seq x y z
N MET A 1 -4.70 -6.61 -18.68
CA MET A 1 -3.71 -7.41 -17.95
C MET A 1 -3.80 -7.10 -16.46
N ILE A 2 -3.95 -8.12 -15.63
CA ILE A 2 -4.00 -7.95 -14.19
C ILE A 2 -2.57 -7.95 -13.67
N LEU A 3 -2.21 -6.90 -12.92
CA LEU A 3 -0.90 -6.83 -12.30
C LEU A 3 -0.80 -7.83 -11.16
N GLU A 4 0.25 -8.65 -11.14
CA GLU A 4 0.44 -9.66 -10.10
C GLU A 4 0.60 -9.05 -8.71
N SER A 5 1.23 -7.88 -8.61
CA SER A 5 1.33 -7.17 -7.33
C SER A 5 -0.05 -6.82 -6.79
N SER A 6 -0.97 -6.40 -7.64
CA SER A 6 -2.36 -6.13 -7.24
C SER A 6 -3.05 -7.37 -6.71
N LYS A 7 -2.80 -8.53 -7.31
CA LYS A 7 -3.36 -9.80 -6.84
C LYS A 7 -2.89 -10.15 -5.44
N ILE A 8 -1.61 -9.95 -5.16
CA ILE A 8 -1.04 -10.23 -3.84
C ILE A 8 -1.68 -9.32 -2.80
N ILE A 9 -1.76 -8.03 -3.09
CA ILE A 9 -2.39 -7.05 -2.19
C ILE A 9 -3.86 -7.42 -1.96
N ARG A 10 -4.60 -7.74 -3.02
CA ARG A 10 -6.02 -8.11 -2.93
C ARG A 10 -6.23 -9.36 -2.08
N LYS A 11 -5.38 -10.36 -2.25
CA LYS A 11 -5.49 -11.60 -1.50
C LYS A 11 -5.29 -11.36 0.00
N LEU A 12 -4.32 -10.53 0.37
CA LEU A 12 -4.04 -10.20 1.77
C LEU A 12 -5.09 -9.29 2.37
N ALA A 13 -5.65 -8.38 1.57
CA ALA A 13 -6.67 -7.45 2.04
C ALA A 13 -8.01 -8.14 2.30
N GLY A 14 -8.29 -9.25 1.61
CA GLY A 14 -9.55 -9.95 1.76
C GLY A 14 -10.69 -9.32 0.94
N PRO A 15 -11.94 -9.73 1.17
CA PRO A 15 -13.06 -9.36 0.29
C PRO A 15 -13.66 -7.98 0.54
N ILE A 16 -13.39 -7.34 1.69
CA ILE A 16 -14.11 -6.14 2.12
C ILE A 16 -13.35 -4.84 1.90
N PRO A 17 -12.01 -4.77 2.11
CA PRO A 17 -11.31 -3.49 2.10
C PRO A 17 -11.26 -2.81 0.75
N VAL A 18 -11.27 -1.48 0.79
CA VAL A 18 -11.05 -0.66 -0.39
C VAL A 18 -9.56 -0.53 -0.64
N ILE A 19 -9.14 -0.86 -1.84
CA ILE A 19 -7.75 -0.75 -2.26
C ILE A 19 -7.62 0.42 -3.22
N PHE A 20 -6.75 1.36 -2.89
CA PHE A 20 -6.38 2.46 -3.77
C PHE A 20 -5.10 2.08 -4.50
N ASN A 21 -5.16 2.09 -5.82
CA ASN A 21 -4.05 1.71 -6.67
C ASN A 21 -3.79 2.85 -7.65
N ASP A 22 -2.77 3.65 -7.37
CA ASP A 22 -2.37 4.77 -8.20
C ASP A 22 -1.11 4.44 -8.98
N ARG A 23 -1.03 4.96 -10.18
CA ARG A 23 0.16 4.87 -11.00
C ARG A 23 0.90 6.20 -10.96
N LEU A 24 2.15 6.18 -10.50
CA LEU A 24 2.98 7.36 -10.47
C LEU A 24 3.55 7.67 -11.86
N VAL A 25 4.09 8.89 -12.01
CA VAL A 25 4.62 9.37 -13.29
C VAL A 25 5.72 8.47 -13.85
N ASP A 26 6.54 7.91 -12.96
CA ASP A 26 7.63 7.01 -13.33
C ASP A 26 7.19 5.57 -13.59
N GLY A 27 5.89 5.28 -13.52
CA GLY A 27 5.34 3.94 -13.70
C GLY A 27 5.22 3.12 -12.44
N THR A 28 5.74 3.60 -11.32
CA THR A 28 5.62 2.92 -10.02
C THR A 28 4.14 2.85 -9.61
N ARG A 29 3.73 1.70 -9.09
CA ARG A 29 2.40 1.53 -8.51
C ARG A 29 2.42 1.88 -7.03
N SER A 30 1.44 2.66 -6.59
CA SER A 30 1.29 3.07 -5.20
C SER A 30 0.00 2.46 -4.65
N TYR A 31 0.13 1.59 -3.64
CA TYR A 31 -1.01 0.91 -3.05
C TYR A 31 -1.31 1.43 -1.66
N LYS A 32 -2.56 1.73 -1.43
CA LYS A 32 -3.09 2.05 -0.11
C LYS A 32 -4.29 1.18 0.14
N VAL A 33 -4.36 0.55 1.32
CA VAL A 33 -5.50 -0.28 1.71
C VAL A 33 -6.17 0.35 2.92
N TRP A 34 -7.44 0.72 2.76
CA TRP A 34 -8.19 1.34 3.83
C TRP A 34 -8.36 0.37 4.99
N GLY A 35 -8.07 0.84 6.20
CA GLY A 35 -8.19 0.03 7.41
C GLY A 35 -6.95 -0.75 7.81
N TRP A 36 -5.91 -0.75 6.97
CA TRP A 36 -4.66 -1.43 7.30
C TRP A 36 -3.80 -0.60 8.25
N ASP A 37 -3.21 -1.28 9.22
CA ASP A 37 -2.16 -0.73 10.08
C ASP A 37 -0.77 -1.09 9.55
N LEU A 38 0.27 -0.54 10.19
CA LEU A 38 1.65 -0.81 9.77
C LEU A 38 2.00 -2.30 9.71
N PRO A 39 1.59 -3.15 10.67
CA PRO A 39 1.86 -4.58 10.56
C PRO A 39 1.28 -5.21 9.31
N ASP A 40 0.09 -4.79 8.88
CA ASP A 40 -0.54 -5.30 7.66
C ASP A 40 0.27 -4.92 6.43
N TYR A 41 0.72 -3.65 6.37
CA TYR A 41 1.57 -3.18 5.27
C TYR A 41 2.91 -3.91 5.24
N ASN A 42 3.51 -4.16 6.40
CA ASN A 42 4.77 -4.91 6.48
C ASN A 42 4.61 -6.34 5.99
N ASN A 43 3.51 -7.01 6.33
CA ASN A 43 3.21 -8.35 5.84
C ASN A 43 3.08 -8.36 4.31
N ALA A 44 2.37 -7.39 3.76
CA ALA A 44 2.22 -7.26 2.31
C ALA A 44 3.55 -6.96 1.63
N LEU A 45 4.37 -6.10 2.23
CA LEU A 45 5.70 -5.79 1.72
C LEU A 45 6.56 -7.05 1.63
N GLN A 46 6.57 -7.87 2.68
CA GLN A 46 7.34 -9.11 2.67
C GLN A 46 6.82 -10.11 1.64
N ALA A 47 5.51 -10.21 1.50
CA ALA A 47 4.90 -11.07 0.49
C ALA A 47 5.29 -10.65 -0.93
N LEU A 48 5.28 -9.35 -1.21
CA LEU A 48 5.67 -8.82 -2.50
C LEU A 48 7.14 -9.07 -2.80
N LYS A 49 8.01 -8.82 -1.83
CA LYS A 49 9.45 -9.10 -1.97
C LYS A 49 9.72 -10.58 -2.20
N SER A 50 9.03 -11.45 -1.47
CA SER A 50 9.16 -12.89 -1.64
C SER A 50 8.72 -13.38 -3.01
N ALA A 51 7.78 -12.67 -3.62
CA ALA A 51 7.32 -12.96 -4.98
C ALA A 51 8.20 -12.34 -6.07
N GLY A 52 9.28 -11.65 -5.69
CA GLY A 52 10.24 -11.08 -6.63
C GLY A 52 9.96 -9.65 -7.05
N PHE A 53 9.01 -8.98 -6.43
CA PHE A 53 8.72 -7.58 -6.73
C PHE A 53 9.68 -6.64 -6.02
N SER A 54 10.04 -5.55 -6.71
CA SER A 54 10.77 -4.46 -6.09
C SER A 54 9.78 -3.54 -5.37
N ALA A 55 9.60 -3.79 -4.08
CA ALA A 55 8.60 -3.11 -3.28
C ALA A 55 9.24 -2.38 -2.10
N LYS A 56 8.65 -1.27 -1.70
CA LYS A 56 9.08 -0.51 -0.53
C LYS A 56 7.89 0.11 0.17
N LEU A 57 8.01 0.27 1.48
CA LEU A 57 7.04 0.98 2.30
C LEU A 57 7.40 2.46 2.32
N VAL A 58 6.43 3.31 2.00
CA VAL A 58 6.60 4.76 2.02
C VAL A 58 5.61 5.33 3.02
N LEU A 59 6.11 6.20 3.90
CA LEU A 59 5.28 6.87 4.90
C LEU A 59 5.10 8.33 4.50
N PHE A 60 3.86 8.73 4.35
CA PHE A 60 3.49 10.12 4.09
C PHE A 60 2.93 10.75 5.34
N GLU A 61 3.30 11.99 5.60
CA GLU A 61 2.70 12.77 6.67
C GLU A 61 1.40 13.38 6.20
N GLY A 62 0.39 13.29 7.03
CA GLY A 62 -0.89 13.92 6.79
C GLY A 62 -1.36 14.69 8.01
N TYR A 63 -2.26 15.63 7.78
CA TYR A 63 -2.88 16.41 8.84
C TYR A 63 -4.36 16.09 8.92
N SER A 64 -4.83 15.79 10.13
CA SER A 64 -6.25 15.72 10.41
C SER A 64 -6.79 17.14 10.63
N GLN A 65 -7.71 17.57 9.80
CA GLN A 65 -8.31 18.90 9.94
C GLN A 65 -9.09 19.06 11.24
N ARG A 66 -9.60 17.98 11.81
CA ARG A 66 -10.42 18.01 13.01
C ARG A 66 -9.61 18.05 14.30
N GLY A 67 -8.39 17.55 14.31
CA GLY A 67 -7.61 17.43 15.54
C GLY A 67 -6.24 18.07 15.49
N ARG A 68 -5.86 18.67 14.38
CA ARG A 68 -4.51 19.20 14.14
C ARG A 68 -3.42 18.19 14.49
N ARG A 69 -3.73 16.90 14.33
CA ARG A 69 -2.79 15.82 14.60
C ARG A 69 -2.09 15.42 13.33
N GLN A 70 -0.78 15.35 13.40
CA GLN A 70 0.00 14.69 12.39
C GLN A 70 -0.24 13.18 12.48
N TYR A 71 -0.43 12.55 11.33
CA TYR A 71 -0.50 11.10 11.24
C TYR A 71 0.31 10.63 10.05
N LEU A 72 0.80 9.40 10.14
CA LEU A 72 1.54 8.79 9.05
C LEU A 72 0.58 7.95 8.21
N GLN A 73 0.64 8.16 6.90
CA GLN A 73 -0.11 7.35 5.94
C GLN A 73 0.86 6.42 5.22
N PRO A 74 0.82 5.12 5.51
CA PRO A 74 1.67 4.18 4.79
C PRO A 74 1.12 3.90 3.40
N ARG A 75 2.03 3.70 2.47
CA ARG A 75 1.73 3.20 1.12
C ARG A 75 2.80 2.22 0.72
N ILE A 76 2.45 1.26 -0.12
CA ILE A 76 3.43 0.35 -0.71
C ILE A 76 3.64 0.77 -2.15
N HIS A 77 4.90 1.02 -2.49
CA HIS A 77 5.30 1.34 -3.85
C HIS A 77 5.95 0.11 -4.47
N VAL A 78 5.50 -0.24 -5.66
CA VAL A 78 6.02 -1.38 -6.43
C VAL A 78 6.49 -0.87 -7.77
N ALA A 79 7.77 -1.04 -8.01
CA ALA A 79 8.38 -0.64 -9.27
C ALA A 79 8.05 -1.61 -10.40
#